data_5e91070ac200a94db186440cd65b47c5
#
_entry.id   5e91070ac200a94db186440cd65b47c5
#
_cell.length_a   1.000
_cell.length_b   1.000
_cell.length_c   1.000
_cell.angle_alpha   90.00
_cell.angle_beta   90.00
_cell.angle_gamma   90.00
#
_symmetry.space_group_name_H-M   'P 1'
#
loop_
_entity.id
_entity.type
_entity.pdbx_description
1 polymer ?
#
loop_
_entity_poly.entity_id
_entity_poly.type
_entity_poly.pdbx_seq_one_letter_code
_entity_poly.pdbx_strand_id
1 'polypeptide(L)'
;LSKISLGITAVGFTSHSIALGVGMIGATDVSSPGFHEALSFSSWVLILVFLVVEFRHRLHVLGSFIVPLALISLVFAAALPETAPTLTPVFRTLWVHVTLSMLGTVGFAIAFVAGVMYLIQDGLLKSKRFNVLYSKLPALDFLDHLNQQSIVTGFPLLTLGIITGALSAEFSRGSYLNWNPEQTWALVTWVFYFVVLMGRLTVGWRAKRAAYLTIIGFAGVILTLIGVVLKGHGPVS
;
A
#
# COMPACT_ATOMS: atom_id res chain seq x y z
N LEU A 1 26.55 -8.02 -1.10
CA LEU A 1 25.16 -8.40 -1.46
C LEU A 1 24.21 -7.18 -1.43
N SER A 2 24.27 -6.34 -0.40
CA SER A 2 23.37 -5.18 -0.26
C SER A 2 23.49 -4.14 -1.40
N LYS A 3 24.69 -3.85 -1.87
CA LYS A 3 24.91 -2.90 -3.00
C LYS A 3 24.41 -3.45 -4.32
N ILE A 4 24.57 -4.76 -4.55
CA ILE A 4 24.08 -5.43 -5.77
C ILE A 4 22.54 -5.45 -5.76
N SER A 5 21.91 -5.84 -4.65
CA SER A 5 20.46 -5.86 -4.54
C SER A 5 19.85 -4.46 -4.70
N LEU A 6 20.48 -3.43 -4.11
CA LEU A 6 20.05 -2.05 -4.30
C LEU A 6 20.17 -1.60 -5.76
N GLY A 7 21.28 -1.97 -6.44
CA GLY A 7 21.47 -1.69 -7.86
C GLY A 7 20.38 -2.33 -8.72
N ILE A 8 20.05 -3.61 -8.48
CA ILE A 8 18.98 -4.31 -9.20
C ILE A 8 17.62 -3.63 -8.95
N THR A 9 17.33 -3.27 -7.71
CA THR A 9 16.08 -2.57 -7.38
C THR A 9 16.00 -1.20 -8.06
N ALA A 10 17.09 -0.45 -8.11
CA ALA A 10 17.14 0.85 -8.78
C ALA A 10 16.94 0.71 -10.30
N VAL A 11 17.56 -0.30 -10.94
CA VAL A 11 17.35 -0.61 -12.36
C VAL A 11 15.89 -1.01 -12.62
N GLY A 12 15.32 -1.90 -11.80
CA GLY A 12 13.90 -2.26 -11.89
C GLY A 12 12.98 -1.06 -11.73
N PHE A 13 13.26 -0.19 -10.77
CA PHE A 13 12.50 1.04 -10.55
C PHE A 13 12.56 1.99 -11.74
N THR A 14 13.75 2.20 -12.34
CA THR A 14 13.88 3.06 -13.53
C THR A 14 13.16 2.47 -14.73
N SER A 15 13.26 1.17 -14.96
CA SER A 15 12.52 0.47 -16.03
C SER A 15 11.01 0.61 -15.84
N HIS A 16 10.51 0.43 -14.61
CA HIS A 16 9.09 0.60 -14.28
C HIS A 16 8.64 2.05 -14.44
N SER A 17 9.48 3.03 -14.05
CA SER A 17 9.20 4.47 -14.27
C SER A 17 9.08 4.81 -15.75
N ILE A 18 9.93 4.24 -16.60
CA ILE A 18 9.86 4.43 -18.05
C ILE A 18 8.57 3.80 -18.61
N ALA A 19 8.23 2.58 -18.18
CA ALA A 19 7.01 1.91 -18.62
C ALA A 19 5.75 2.70 -18.26
N LEU A 20 5.65 3.21 -17.02
CA LEU A 20 4.54 4.07 -16.58
C LEU A 20 4.51 5.37 -17.40
N GLY A 21 5.66 6.02 -17.62
CA GLY A 21 5.77 7.25 -18.40
C GLY A 21 5.35 7.07 -19.87
N VAL A 22 5.79 5.98 -20.52
CA VAL A 22 5.39 5.65 -21.89
C VAL A 22 3.89 5.36 -21.96
N GLY A 23 3.34 4.62 -20.98
CA GLY A 23 1.90 4.36 -20.90
C GLY A 23 1.09 5.65 -20.79
N MET A 24 1.55 6.63 -19.98
CA MET A 24 0.88 7.92 -19.83
C MET A 24 0.96 8.81 -21.09
N ILE A 25 2.08 8.76 -21.83
CA ILE A 25 2.27 9.54 -23.06
C ILE A 25 1.54 8.89 -24.24
N GLY A 26 1.51 7.56 -24.30
CA GLY A 26 0.84 6.79 -25.36
C GLY A 26 -0.68 6.77 -25.26
N ALA A 27 -1.23 7.12 -24.09
CA ALA A 27 -2.67 7.23 -23.88
C ALA A 27 -3.18 8.51 -24.57
N THR A 28 -3.42 8.42 -25.89
CA THR A 28 -4.05 9.49 -26.69
C THR A 28 -5.50 9.72 -26.29
N ASP A 29 -6.13 8.73 -25.66
CA ASP A 29 -7.46 8.79 -25.07
C ASP A 29 -7.36 8.77 -23.56
N VAL A 30 -8.03 9.73 -22.95
CA VAL A 30 -8.10 9.97 -21.50
C VAL A 30 -8.92 8.84 -20.86
N SER A 31 -8.29 7.65 -20.72
CA SER A 31 -8.92 6.49 -20.09
C SER A 31 -8.86 6.58 -18.56
N SER A 32 -9.92 6.16 -17.89
CA SER A 32 -9.93 6.04 -16.43
C SER A 32 -8.97 4.92 -16.00
N PRO A 33 -8.14 5.16 -14.95
CA PRO A 33 -7.25 4.11 -14.45
C PRO A 33 -8.08 2.95 -13.92
N GLY A 34 -7.76 1.74 -14.38
CA GLY A 34 -8.31 0.51 -13.86
C GLY A 34 -7.55 0.05 -12.61
N PHE A 35 -7.99 -1.09 -12.08
CA PHE A 35 -7.36 -1.67 -10.89
C PHE A 35 -5.95 -2.20 -11.16
N HIS A 36 -5.67 -2.62 -12.40
CA HIS A 36 -4.34 -3.00 -12.89
C HIS A 36 -3.35 -1.82 -12.77
N GLU A 37 -3.68 -0.65 -13.30
CA GLU A 37 -2.85 0.55 -13.23
C GLU A 37 -2.65 1.02 -11.79
N ALA A 38 -3.69 0.91 -10.95
CA ALA A 38 -3.64 1.25 -9.55
C ALA A 38 -2.63 0.37 -8.79
N LEU A 39 -2.62 -0.95 -9.04
CA LEU A 39 -1.68 -1.89 -8.41
C LEU A 39 -0.26 -1.68 -8.92
N SER A 40 -0.08 -1.46 -10.23
CA SER A 40 1.21 -1.13 -10.83
C SER A 40 1.78 0.15 -10.21
N PHE A 41 0.99 1.20 -10.13
CA PHE A 41 1.37 2.46 -9.48
C PHE A 41 1.70 2.28 -7.99
N SER A 42 0.92 1.47 -7.25
CA SER A 42 1.18 1.17 -5.84
C SER A 42 2.53 0.47 -5.65
N SER A 43 2.87 -0.49 -6.53
CA SER A 43 4.18 -1.13 -6.54
C SER A 43 5.32 -0.12 -6.76
N TRP A 44 5.14 0.79 -7.71
CA TRP A 44 6.11 1.86 -7.99
C TRP A 44 6.31 2.78 -6.78
N VAL A 45 5.22 3.22 -6.13
CA VAL A 45 5.29 4.06 -4.92
C VAL A 45 5.96 3.32 -3.76
N LEU A 46 5.69 2.03 -3.56
CA LEU A 46 6.35 1.21 -2.52
C LEU A 46 7.86 1.21 -2.70
N ILE A 47 8.34 0.97 -3.93
CA ILE A 47 9.77 0.99 -4.22
C ILE A 47 10.36 2.40 -4.09
N LEU A 48 9.64 3.44 -4.54
CA LEU A 48 10.06 4.83 -4.37
C LEU A 48 10.30 5.16 -2.89
N VAL A 49 9.31 4.86 -2.04
CA VAL A 49 9.42 5.10 -0.60
C VAL A 49 10.56 4.30 0.01
N PHE A 50 10.71 3.01 -0.38
CA PHE A 50 11.85 2.21 0.05
C PHE A 50 13.17 2.86 -0.32
N LEU A 51 13.37 3.29 -1.57
CA LEU A 51 14.60 3.93 -2.01
C LEU A 51 14.88 5.21 -1.23
N VAL A 52 13.88 6.06 -1.00
CA VAL A 52 14.01 7.29 -0.21
C VAL A 52 14.45 6.97 1.23
N VAL A 53 13.81 5.99 1.88
CA VAL A 53 14.17 5.58 3.24
C VAL A 53 15.56 4.96 3.27
N GLU A 54 15.90 4.14 2.28
CA GLU A 54 17.23 3.53 2.15
C GLU A 54 18.33 4.58 2.01
N PHE A 55 18.15 5.57 1.13
CA PHE A 55 19.11 6.66 0.95
C PHE A 55 19.29 7.49 2.22
N ARG A 56 18.22 7.68 3.00
CA ARG A 56 18.24 8.54 4.17
C ARG A 56 18.71 7.83 5.44
N HIS A 57 18.36 6.57 5.60
CA HIS A 57 18.55 5.81 6.84
C HIS A 57 19.41 4.55 6.69
N ARG A 58 19.77 4.15 5.46
CA ARG A 58 20.56 2.95 5.13
C ARG A 58 19.98 1.66 5.74
N LEU A 59 18.67 1.51 5.67
CA LEU A 59 17.93 0.38 6.25
C LEU A 59 17.75 -0.76 5.24
N HIS A 60 18.85 -1.38 4.82
CA HIS A 60 18.86 -2.46 3.80
C HIS A 60 17.88 -3.60 4.10
N VAL A 61 17.62 -3.89 5.38
CA VAL A 61 16.71 -4.96 5.79
C VAL A 61 15.26 -4.64 5.43
N LEU A 62 14.88 -3.37 5.41
CA LEU A 62 13.54 -2.94 5.01
C LEU A 62 13.20 -3.40 3.59
N GLY A 63 14.19 -3.38 2.69
CA GLY A 63 14.04 -3.88 1.32
C GLY A 63 13.67 -5.36 1.24
N SER A 64 14.15 -6.18 2.18
CA SER A 64 13.81 -7.62 2.21
C SER A 64 12.31 -7.88 2.45
N PHE A 65 11.57 -6.92 2.95
CA PHE A 65 10.12 -6.99 3.18
C PHE A 65 9.33 -6.18 2.13
N ILE A 66 9.79 -4.98 1.80
CA ILE A 66 9.07 -4.09 0.87
C ILE A 66 9.18 -4.58 -0.58
N VAL A 67 10.36 -5.03 -1.01
CA VAL A 67 10.54 -5.48 -2.42
C VAL A 67 9.67 -6.69 -2.76
N PRO A 68 9.58 -7.75 -1.94
CA PRO A 68 8.63 -8.83 -2.20
C PRO A 68 7.17 -8.36 -2.23
N LEU A 69 6.78 -7.44 -1.33
CA LEU A 69 5.42 -6.92 -1.31
C LEU A 69 5.10 -6.13 -2.58
N ALA A 70 6.02 -5.29 -3.04
CA ALA A 70 5.90 -4.56 -4.30
C ALA A 70 5.84 -5.51 -5.50
N LEU A 71 6.66 -6.58 -5.50
CA LEU A 71 6.64 -7.60 -6.55
C LEU A 71 5.29 -8.34 -6.58
N ILE A 72 4.75 -8.72 -5.42
CA ILE A 72 3.42 -9.33 -5.32
C ILE A 72 2.37 -8.39 -5.92
N SER A 73 2.37 -7.10 -5.57
CA SER A 73 1.45 -6.11 -6.15
C SER A 73 1.59 -6.02 -7.68
N LEU A 74 2.82 -6.05 -8.20
CA LEU A 74 3.08 -5.99 -9.63
C LEU A 74 2.64 -7.28 -10.36
N VAL A 75 2.86 -8.45 -9.76
CA VAL A 75 2.40 -9.74 -10.30
C VAL A 75 0.87 -9.79 -10.33
N PHE A 76 0.20 -9.33 -9.28
CA PHE A 76 -1.27 -9.21 -9.29
C PHE A 76 -1.74 -8.23 -10.37
N ALA A 77 -1.07 -7.08 -10.54
CA ALA A 77 -1.36 -6.17 -11.64
C ALA A 77 -1.28 -6.91 -12.99
N ALA A 78 -0.18 -7.61 -13.27
CA ALA A 78 0.01 -8.33 -14.53
C ALA A 78 -0.98 -9.50 -14.75
N ALA A 79 -1.55 -10.05 -13.68
CA ALA A 79 -2.53 -11.15 -13.76
C ALA A 79 -3.96 -10.65 -14.00
N LEU A 80 -4.23 -9.36 -13.80
CA LEU A 80 -5.56 -8.79 -14.03
C LEU A 80 -5.75 -8.47 -15.53
N PRO A 81 -6.96 -8.72 -16.06
CA PRO A 81 -7.26 -8.31 -17.43
C PRO A 81 -7.22 -6.77 -17.54
N GLU A 82 -6.68 -6.29 -18.64
CA GLU A 82 -6.78 -4.87 -18.98
C GLU A 82 -8.26 -4.52 -19.17
N THR A 83 -8.77 -3.62 -18.38
CA THR A 83 -10.13 -3.12 -18.54
C THR A 83 -10.16 -2.18 -19.74
N ALA A 84 -11.14 -2.38 -20.64
CA ALA A 84 -11.34 -1.49 -21.77
C ALA A 84 -11.45 -0.02 -21.26
N PRO A 85 -10.74 0.92 -21.89
CA PRO A 85 -10.77 2.31 -21.51
C PRO A 85 -12.19 2.86 -21.61
N THR A 86 -12.76 3.27 -20.47
CA THR A 86 -14.05 3.97 -20.45
C THR A 86 -13.78 5.46 -20.45
N LEU A 87 -14.22 6.14 -21.53
CA LEU A 87 -14.19 7.58 -21.62
C LEU A 87 -15.23 8.15 -20.64
N THR A 88 -14.78 8.58 -19.48
CA THR A 88 -15.67 9.25 -18.52
C THR A 88 -15.25 10.71 -18.35
N PRO A 89 -16.21 11.67 -18.30
CA PRO A 89 -15.90 13.08 -18.06
C PRO A 89 -15.26 13.33 -16.68
N VAL A 90 -15.16 12.31 -15.84
CA VAL A 90 -14.70 12.36 -14.44
C VAL A 90 -13.22 11.93 -14.29
N PHE A 91 -12.49 11.82 -15.38
CA PHE A 91 -11.10 11.36 -15.44
C PHE A 91 -10.17 11.97 -14.38
N ARG A 92 -10.15 13.29 -14.23
CA ARG A 92 -9.26 13.95 -13.24
C ARG A 92 -9.56 13.53 -11.82
N THR A 93 -10.83 13.38 -11.47
CA THR A 93 -11.26 13.00 -10.11
C THR A 93 -10.91 11.55 -9.81
N LEU A 94 -11.00 10.65 -10.79
CA LEU A 94 -10.60 9.25 -10.65
C LEU A 94 -9.08 9.10 -10.44
N TRP A 95 -8.26 9.83 -11.19
CA TRP A 95 -6.80 9.80 -10.96
C TRP A 95 -6.41 10.33 -9.59
N VAL A 96 -7.04 11.41 -9.11
CA VAL A 96 -6.83 11.92 -7.76
C VAL A 96 -7.25 10.88 -6.72
N HIS A 97 -8.43 10.24 -6.90
CA HIS A 97 -8.91 9.17 -6.04
C HIS A 97 -7.91 8.01 -5.97
N VAL A 98 -7.50 7.48 -7.12
CA VAL A 98 -6.56 6.35 -7.20
C VAL A 98 -5.23 6.72 -6.54
N THR A 99 -4.67 7.88 -6.85
CA THR A 99 -3.39 8.33 -6.28
C THR A 99 -3.45 8.43 -4.76
N LEU A 100 -4.47 9.11 -4.22
CA LEU A 100 -4.63 9.28 -2.77
C LEU A 100 -4.87 7.95 -2.05
N SER A 101 -5.73 7.10 -2.62
CA SER A 101 -6.02 5.78 -2.05
C SER A 101 -4.77 4.88 -2.05
N MET A 102 -3.99 4.90 -3.14
CA MET A 102 -2.77 4.10 -3.24
C MET A 102 -1.69 4.60 -2.29
N LEU A 103 -1.48 5.91 -2.18
CA LEU A 103 -0.55 6.49 -1.21
C LEU A 103 -0.95 6.14 0.23
N GLY A 104 -2.24 6.20 0.56
CA GLY A 104 -2.77 5.76 1.86
C GLY A 104 -2.49 4.28 2.12
N THR A 105 -2.79 3.42 1.15
CA THR A 105 -2.56 1.97 1.23
C THR A 105 -1.07 1.63 1.37
N VAL A 106 -0.19 2.34 0.65
CA VAL A 106 1.27 2.20 0.79
C VAL A 106 1.72 2.57 2.21
N GLY A 107 1.15 3.63 2.80
CA GLY A 107 1.39 3.96 4.20
C GLY A 107 1.05 2.78 5.13
N PHE A 108 -0.08 2.11 4.92
CA PHE A 108 -0.45 0.93 5.71
C PHE A 108 0.45 -0.29 5.43
N ALA A 109 0.92 -0.46 4.21
CA ALA A 109 1.89 -1.49 3.85
C ALA A 109 3.23 -1.29 4.60
N ILE A 110 3.71 -0.06 4.69
CA ILE A 110 4.93 0.28 5.45
C ILE A 110 4.69 0.05 6.95
N ALA A 111 3.53 0.45 7.47
CA ALA A 111 3.16 0.18 8.86
C ALA A 111 3.12 -1.32 9.17
N PHE A 112 2.57 -2.12 8.25
CA PHE A 112 2.58 -3.60 8.33
C PHE A 112 4.00 -4.14 8.39
N VAL A 113 4.86 -3.75 7.46
CA VAL A 113 6.27 -4.19 7.42
C VAL A 113 6.99 -3.83 8.72
N ALA A 114 6.83 -2.58 9.19
CA ALA A 114 7.41 -2.14 10.46
C ALA A 114 6.87 -2.97 11.65
N GLY A 115 5.58 -3.30 11.65
CA GLY A 115 4.95 -4.16 12.66
C GLY A 115 5.51 -5.59 12.66
N VAL A 116 5.68 -6.20 11.49
CA VAL A 116 6.29 -7.54 11.35
C VAL A 116 7.72 -7.52 11.86
N MET A 117 8.54 -6.55 11.41
CA MET A 117 9.93 -6.40 11.87
C MET A 117 9.99 -6.18 13.38
N TYR A 118 9.07 -5.39 13.96
CA TYR A 118 8.95 -5.17 15.39
C TYR A 118 8.74 -6.49 16.14
N LEU A 119 7.79 -7.31 15.72
CA LEU A 119 7.50 -8.60 16.39
C LEU A 119 8.66 -9.57 16.28
N ILE A 120 9.35 -9.62 15.15
CA ILE A 120 10.55 -10.43 14.97
C ILE A 120 11.65 -9.98 15.94
N GLN A 121 11.95 -8.67 15.98
CA GLN A 121 12.99 -8.09 16.82
C GLN A 121 12.70 -8.29 18.31
N ASP A 122 11.45 -8.05 18.76
CA ASP A 122 11.03 -8.29 20.13
C ASP A 122 11.11 -9.79 20.52
N GLY A 123 10.78 -10.69 19.61
CA GLY A 123 10.92 -12.13 19.81
C GLY A 123 12.38 -12.56 19.97
N LEU A 124 13.28 -12.05 19.13
CA LEU A 124 14.72 -12.31 19.23
C LEU A 124 15.31 -11.79 20.54
N LEU A 125 14.92 -10.57 20.95
CA LEU A 125 15.36 -9.97 22.21
C LEU A 125 14.92 -10.81 23.42
N LYS A 126 13.64 -11.24 23.47
CA LYS A 126 13.10 -12.04 24.56
C LYS A 126 13.71 -13.44 24.65
N SER A 127 13.99 -14.05 23.50
CA SER A 127 14.66 -15.35 23.46
C SER A 127 16.18 -15.27 23.67
N LYS A 128 16.72 -14.06 23.88
CA LYS A 128 18.17 -13.79 24.03
C LYS A 128 18.99 -14.33 22.85
N ARG A 129 18.39 -14.38 21.66
CA ARG A 129 19.04 -14.87 20.43
C ARG A 129 19.65 -13.69 19.66
N PHE A 130 20.83 -13.28 20.05
CA PHE A 130 21.62 -12.20 19.40
C PHE A 130 22.35 -12.71 18.16
N ASN A 131 21.57 -13.15 17.17
CA ASN A 131 22.08 -13.66 15.90
C ASN A 131 22.26 -12.52 14.87
N VAL A 132 22.75 -12.88 13.66
CA VAL A 132 22.96 -11.91 12.54
C VAL A 132 21.67 -11.16 12.18
N LEU A 133 20.50 -11.77 12.34
CA LEU A 133 19.21 -11.11 12.06
C LEU A 133 18.94 -10.00 13.08
N TYR A 134 19.19 -10.28 14.38
CA TYR A 134 19.03 -9.28 15.44
C TYR A 134 19.87 -8.01 15.17
N SER A 135 21.13 -8.19 14.77
CA SER A 135 22.03 -7.04 14.51
C SER A 135 21.69 -6.25 13.25
N LYS A 136 20.94 -6.83 12.32
CA LYS A 136 20.52 -6.18 11.08
C LYS A 136 19.19 -5.45 11.19
N LEU A 137 18.30 -5.89 12.10
CA LEU A 137 17.00 -5.26 12.30
C LEU A 137 17.16 -3.90 13.02
N PRO A 138 16.35 -2.89 12.66
CA PRO A 138 16.34 -1.61 13.36
C PRO A 138 15.89 -1.75 14.82
N ALA A 139 16.20 -0.74 15.64
CA ALA A 139 15.76 -0.68 17.03
C ALA A 139 14.23 -0.71 17.14
N LEU A 140 13.72 -1.31 18.21
CA LEU A 140 12.26 -1.43 18.45
C LEU A 140 11.54 -0.07 18.46
N ASP A 141 12.16 0.93 19.07
CA ASP A 141 11.60 2.29 19.13
C ASP A 141 11.47 2.93 17.74
N PHE A 142 12.48 2.74 16.88
CA PHE A 142 12.42 3.18 15.49
C PHE A 142 11.29 2.50 14.72
N LEU A 143 11.11 1.18 14.90
CA LEU A 143 10.07 0.41 14.22
C LEU A 143 8.67 0.82 14.69
N ASP A 144 8.48 1.08 16.00
CA ASP A 144 7.20 1.59 16.51
C ASP A 144 6.91 3.00 16.01
N HIS A 145 7.92 3.87 15.95
CA HIS A 145 7.79 5.21 15.40
C HIS A 145 7.47 5.20 13.91
N LEU A 146 8.18 4.38 13.13
CA LEU A 146 7.91 4.20 11.69
C LEU A 146 6.48 3.70 11.46
N ASN A 147 6.05 2.69 12.23
CA ASN A 147 4.68 2.16 12.17
C ASN A 147 3.66 3.26 12.48
N GLN A 148 3.88 4.07 13.51
CA GLN A 148 2.99 5.17 13.87
C GLN A 148 2.93 6.25 12.80
N GLN A 149 4.07 6.72 12.32
CA GLN A 149 4.11 7.76 11.28
C GLN A 149 3.44 7.32 9.99
N SER A 150 3.64 6.06 9.61
CA SER A 150 3.01 5.49 8.41
C SER A 150 1.49 5.45 8.51
N ILE A 151 0.91 5.18 9.69
CA ILE A 151 -0.53 5.24 9.91
C ILE A 151 -1.03 6.70 9.92
N VAL A 152 -0.34 7.58 10.65
CA VAL A 152 -0.70 9.01 10.78
C VAL A 152 -0.70 9.72 9.41
N THR A 153 0.18 9.34 8.50
CA THR A 153 0.23 9.90 7.15
C THR A 153 -0.70 9.15 6.18
N GLY A 154 -0.79 7.83 6.29
CA GLY A 154 -1.61 6.99 5.40
C GLY A 154 -3.11 7.19 5.60
N PHE A 155 -3.56 7.35 6.85
CA PHE A 155 -4.98 7.47 7.17
C PHE A 155 -5.65 8.72 6.56
N PRO A 156 -5.10 9.95 6.66
CA PRO A 156 -5.66 11.12 5.97
C PRO A 156 -5.69 10.97 4.45
N LEU A 157 -4.64 10.36 3.85
CA LEU A 157 -4.59 10.12 2.41
C LEU A 157 -5.68 9.15 1.96
N LEU A 158 -5.90 8.04 2.70
CA LEU A 158 -7.00 7.14 2.43
C LEU A 158 -8.36 7.84 2.61
N THR A 159 -8.51 8.67 3.65
CA THR A 159 -9.75 9.43 3.89
C THR A 159 -10.08 10.34 2.70
N LEU A 160 -9.10 11.10 2.21
CA LEU A 160 -9.25 11.92 1.01
C LEU A 160 -9.51 11.06 -0.24
N GLY A 161 -8.89 9.88 -0.31
CA GLY A 161 -9.15 8.89 -1.34
C GLY A 161 -10.62 8.46 -1.34
N ILE A 162 -11.19 8.08 -0.19
CA ILE A 162 -12.59 7.67 -0.07
C ILE A 162 -13.53 8.82 -0.45
N ILE A 163 -13.26 10.05 0.02
CA ILE A 163 -14.09 11.22 -0.32
C ILE A 163 -14.09 11.49 -1.83
N THR A 164 -12.91 11.51 -2.45
CA THR A 164 -12.79 11.73 -3.90
C THR A 164 -13.39 10.59 -4.72
N GLY A 165 -13.33 9.36 -4.21
CA GLY A 165 -13.99 8.19 -4.81
C GLY A 165 -15.51 8.26 -4.75
N ALA A 166 -16.07 8.69 -3.61
CA ALA A 166 -17.51 8.91 -3.46
C ALA A 166 -18.01 10.03 -4.40
N LEU A 167 -17.27 11.13 -4.51
CA LEU A 167 -17.58 12.20 -5.47
C LEU A 167 -17.55 11.68 -6.92
N SER A 168 -16.54 10.89 -7.27
CA SER A 168 -16.45 10.28 -8.61
C SER A 168 -17.61 9.32 -8.90
N ALA A 169 -18.05 8.57 -7.90
CA ALA A 169 -19.20 7.66 -8.01
C ALA A 169 -20.50 8.42 -8.23
N GLU A 170 -20.70 9.53 -7.53
CA GLU A 170 -21.87 10.39 -7.73
C GLU A 170 -21.91 10.93 -9.17
N PHE A 171 -20.82 11.50 -9.67
CA PHE A 171 -20.76 12.03 -11.04
C PHE A 171 -20.96 10.96 -12.13
N SER A 172 -20.54 9.72 -11.88
CA SER A 172 -20.60 8.64 -12.89
C SER A 172 -21.85 7.76 -12.79
N ARG A 173 -22.46 7.63 -11.62
CA ARG A 173 -23.52 6.67 -11.32
C ARG A 173 -24.74 7.30 -10.62
N GLY A 174 -24.69 8.60 -10.27
CA GLY A 174 -25.76 9.29 -9.55
C GLY A 174 -25.94 8.83 -8.10
N SER A 175 -24.91 8.24 -7.49
CA SER A 175 -24.95 7.81 -6.09
C SER A 175 -23.55 7.81 -5.47
N TYR A 176 -23.41 8.41 -4.28
CA TYR A 176 -22.13 8.44 -3.52
C TYR A 176 -21.73 7.05 -3.02
N LEU A 177 -22.70 6.21 -2.66
CA LEU A 177 -22.47 4.88 -2.08
C LEU A 177 -23.30 3.84 -2.85
N ASN A 178 -22.62 2.94 -3.51
CA ASN A 178 -23.25 1.84 -4.25
C ASN A 178 -23.18 0.49 -3.51
N TRP A 179 -22.61 0.47 -2.29
CA TRP A 179 -22.44 -0.70 -1.44
C TRP A 179 -21.85 -1.93 -2.16
N ASN A 180 -21.05 -1.69 -3.20
CA ASN A 180 -20.32 -2.78 -3.82
C ASN A 180 -19.23 -3.30 -2.84
N PRO A 181 -18.77 -4.55 -3.00
CA PRO A 181 -17.80 -5.15 -2.09
C PRO A 181 -16.54 -4.29 -1.90
N GLU A 182 -16.06 -3.62 -2.94
CA GLU A 182 -14.86 -2.78 -2.92
C GLU A 182 -15.03 -1.58 -1.99
N GLN A 183 -16.15 -0.84 -2.12
CA GLN A 183 -16.47 0.30 -1.25
C GLN A 183 -16.70 -0.15 0.20
N THR A 184 -17.41 -1.26 0.39
CA THR A 184 -17.69 -1.80 1.72
C THR A 184 -16.39 -2.17 2.44
N TRP A 185 -15.48 -2.89 1.78
CA TRP A 185 -14.19 -3.25 2.37
C TRP A 185 -13.27 -2.04 2.59
N ALA A 186 -13.29 -1.05 1.70
CA ALA A 186 -12.55 0.20 1.92
C ALA A 186 -13.03 0.92 3.18
N LEU A 187 -14.36 0.98 3.42
CA LEU A 187 -14.94 1.57 4.64
C LEU A 187 -14.59 0.75 5.88
N VAL A 188 -14.66 -0.59 5.82
CA VAL A 188 -14.26 -1.46 6.93
C VAL A 188 -12.79 -1.23 7.29
N THR A 189 -11.91 -1.16 6.30
CA THR A 189 -10.49 -0.87 6.48
C THR A 189 -10.30 0.52 7.09
N TRP A 190 -11.02 1.52 6.62
CA TRP A 190 -10.97 2.88 7.13
C TRP A 190 -11.40 2.94 8.61
N VAL A 191 -12.53 2.34 8.97
CA VAL A 191 -13.00 2.28 10.37
C VAL A 191 -11.97 1.58 11.26
N PHE A 192 -11.41 0.47 10.77
CA PHE A 192 -10.38 -0.26 11.53
C PHE A 192 -9.15 0.61 11.81
N TYR A 193 -8.58 1.26 10.79
CA TYR A 193 -7.42 2.13 10.98
C TYR A 193 -7.75 3.41 11.76
N PHE A 194 -8.99 3.91 11.68
CA PHE A 194 -9.46 4.98 12.54
C PHE A 194 -9.38 4.57 14.02
N VAL A 195 -9.87 3.39 14.37
CA VAL A 195 -9.81 2.85 15.75
C VAL A 195 -8.35 2.66 16.18
N VAL A 196 -7.50 2.13 15.33
CA VAL A 196 -6.07 1.96 15.63
C VAL A 196 -5.41 3.31 15.86
N LEU A 197 -5.67 4.30 15.01
CA LEU A 197 -5.11 5.64 15.13
C LEU A 197 -5.59 6.33 16.42
N MET A 198 -6.89 6.27 16.70
CA MET A 198 -7.46 6.82 17.94
C MET A 198 -6.88 6.13 19.17
N GLY A 199 -6.78 4.80 19.16
CA GLY A 199 -6.15 4.06 20.24
C GLY A 199 -4.69 4.44 20.48
N ARG A 200 -3.95 4.78 19.41
CA ARG A 200 -2.58 5.29 19.54
C ARG A 200 -2.52 6.70 20.14
N LEU A 201 -3.39 7.59 19.68
CA LEU A 201 -3.35 9.01 20.05
C LEU A 201 -3.97 9.27 21.44
N THR A 202 -5.04 8.55 21.81
CA THR A 202 -5.80 8.80 23.04
C THR A 202 -5.45 7.84 24.16
N VAL A 203 -5.35 6.54 23.86
CA VAL A 203 -5.12 5.48 24.87
C VAL A 203 -3.63 5.14 24.99
N GLY A 204 -2.81 5.59 24.02
CA GLY A 204 -1.36 5.35 24.05
C GLY A 204 -0.98 3.91 23.61
N TRP A 205 -1.76 3.30 22.72
CA TRP A 205 -1.39 1.98 22.16
C TRP A 205 -0.07 2.05 21.41
N ARG A 206 0.92 1.32 21.89
CA ARG A 206 2.29 1.30 21.36
C ARG A 206 2.84 -0.11 21.31
N ALA A 207 4.02 -0.25 20.72
CA ALA A 207 4.78 -1.48 20.78
C ALA A 207 4.02 -2.67 20.17
N LYS A 208 4.00 -3.79 20.83
CA LYS A 208 3.38 -5.04 20.37
C LYS A 208 1.92 -4.90 19.98
N ARG A 209 1.12 -4.20 20.79
CA ARG A 209 -0.31 -4.03 20.53
C ARG A 209 -0.53 -3.34 19.18
N ALA A 210 0.20 -2.27 18.93
CA ALA A 210 0.14 -1.55 17.68
C ALA A 210 0.61 -2.41 16.49
N ALA A 211 1.70 -3.15 16.65
CA ALA A 211 2.21 -4.07 15.63
C ALA A 211 1.17 -5.14 15.23
N TYR A 212 0.54 -5.79 16.21
CA TYR A 212 -0.51 -6.78 15.91
C TYR A 212 -1.70 -6.16 15.20
N LEU A 213 -2.17 -5.00 15.65
CA LEU A 213 -3.32 -4.33 15.04
C LEU A 213 -3.03 -3.93 13.60
N THR A 214 -1.84 -3.40 13.29
CA THR A 214 -1.48 -3.05 11.91
C THR A 214 -1.34 -4.28 11.01
N ILE A 215 -0.85 -5.41 11.53
CA ILE A 215 -0.79 -6.67 10.78
C ILE A 215 -2.21 -7.17 10.45
N ILE A 216 -3.11 -7.16 11.43
CA ILE A 216 -4.51 -7.57 11.23
C ILE A 216 -5.21 -6.63 10.23
N GLY A 217 -5.02 -5.31 10.37
CA GLY A 217 -5.62 -4.33 9.46
C GLY A 217 -5.14 -4.50 8.02
N PHE A 218 -3.84 -4.74 7.82
CA PHE A 218 -3.30 -4.95 6.48
C PHE A 218 -3.71 -6.30 5.88
N ALA A 219 -3.90 -7.33 6.68
CA ALA A 219 -4.51 -8.59 6.22
C ALA A 219 -5.90 -8.35 5.61
N GLY A 220 -6.70 -7.45 6.18
CA GLY A 220 -7.97 -7.00 5.59
C GLY A 220 -7.79 -6.35 4.22
N VAL A 221 -6.76 -5.53 4.03
CA VAL A 221 -6.42 -4.94 2.71
C VAL A 221 -6.08 -6.04 1.70
N ILE A 222 -5.28 -7.03 2.09
CA ILE A 222 -4.92 -8.17 1.21
C ILE A 222 -6.17 -8.99 0.84
N LEU A 223 -7.06 -9.26 1.80
CA LEU A 223 -8.31 -9.98 1.54
C LEU A 223 -9.21 -9.24 0.54
N THR A 224 -9.28 -7.91 0.65
CA THR A 224 -9.99 -7.06 -0.32
C THR A 224 -9.40 -7.23 -1.72
N LEU A 225 -8.08 -7.20 -1.83
CA LEU A 225 -7.36 -7.37 -3.08
C LEU A 225 -7.65 -8.73 -3.73
N ILE A 226 -7.58 -9.80 -2.94
CA ILE A 226 -7.89 -11.17 -3.39
C ILE A 226 -9.35 -11.25 -3.86
N GLY A 227 -10.29 -10.66 -3.13
CA GLY A 227 -11.71 -10.64 -3.47
C GLY A 227 -11.98 -9.95 -4.82
N VAL A 228 -11.28 -8.84 -5.11
CA VAL A 228 -11.39 -8.13 -6.40
C VAL A 228 -10.85 -8.99 -7.54
N VAL A 229 -9.69 -9.64 -7.35
CA VAL A 229 -9.08 -10.52 -8.36
C VAL A 229 -9.99 -11.72 -8.68
N LEU A 230 -10.53 -12.37 -7.66
CA LEU A 230 -11.43 -13.52 -7.85
C LEU A 230 -12.72 -13.15 -8.58
N LYS A 231 -13.27 -11.95 -8.32
CA LYS A 231 -14.46 -11.45 -9.01
C LYS A 231 -14.17 -11.14 -10.49
N GLY A 232 -12.98 -10.62 -10.82
CA GLY A 232 -12.55 -10.34 -12.19
C GLY A 232 -12.41 -11.59 -13.06
N HIS A 233 -12.30 -12.79 -12.46
CA HIS A 233 -12.22 -14.09 -13.14
C HIS A 233 -13.53 -14.90 -13.08
N GLY A 234 -14.59 -14.37 -12.48
CA GLY A 234 -15.91 -15.02 -12.45
C GLY A 234 -16.57 -14.98 -13.83
N PRO A 235 -17.39 -16.02 -14.18
CA PRO A 235 -18.14 -15.99 -15.43
C PRO A 235 -19.04 -14.74 -15.46
N VAL A 236 -18.98 -14.03 -16.58
CA VAL A 236 -19.87 -12.91 -16.88
C VAL A 236 -21.28 -13.49 -17.01
N SER A 237 -22.08 -13.37 -15.96
CA SER A 237 -23.50 -13.74 -15.96
C SER A 237 -24.36 -12.55 -16.34
#